data_4159486308abf64a102d08d957250305
#
_entry.id   4159486308abf64a102d08d957250305
#
_cell.length_a   1.000
_cell.length_b   1.000
_cell.length_c   1.000
_cell.angle_alpha   90.00
_cell.angle_beta   90.00
_cell.angle_gamma   90.00
#
_symmetry.space_group_name_H-M   'P 1'
#
loop_
_entity.id
_entity.type
_entity.pdbx_description
1 polymer ?
#
loop_
_entity_poly.entity_id
_entity_poly.type
_entity_poly.pdbx_seq_one_letter_code
_entity_poly.pdbx_strand_id
1 'polypeptide(L)'
;MTILIYLFLIAVFFPYIKFFNIGTNTDTQFYSIILGLIIIIIYLINRKFIINKKYVQISTYMFFVIIVCLIVDIKYNIFDIGDFVRGIYGYVSIIIIPFASFISIKILMHSKLEKILKIFYGIWTGIGVLQIFNRNIFTGWRIRKVITSDRGVISLANEPAYFVIILLMITLILLIINYNKNKKYMILTILSSIVLAQNAVGVVYSILLYIVFNIKNINIKTLIKFITIPFIFIIALLIYINIDKDSRLTHLLSQLILNPLDLILTDISLNIRFAHVYISLKEFLSNCMMPHGVLAWGIEYYNNVISNPTLFIEPIYRFQNVTNKIVTMNGALLYEIGIFAIPMYLFLYKACKKIQFGKKIYIYIFLLGINGLNISNPAFLFLIGYILFFIDINIGRNGGNTNDKKVIYM
;
A
#
# COMPACT_ATOMS: atom_id res chain seq x y z
N MET A 1 7.63 26.90 -1.65
CA MET A 1 7.83 25.59 -1.02
C MET A 1 6.58 25.05 -0.33
N THR A 2 5.95 25.79 0.58
CA THR A 2 4.79 25.30 1.35
C THR A 2 3.60 24.88 0.47
N ILE A 3 3.21 25.69 -0.53
CA ILE A 3 2.13 25.36 -1.47
C ILE A 3 2.45 24.06 -2.23
N LEU A 4 3.69 23.92 -2.72
CA LEU A 4 4.14 22.73 -3.42
C LEU A 4 4.04 21.47 -2.56
N ILE A 5 4.33 21.58 -1.25
CA ILE A 5 4.18 20.47 -0.29
C ILE A 5 2.69 20.08 -0.14
N TYR A 6 1.77 21.05 -0.06
CA TYR A 6 0.34 20.73 -0.01
C TYR A 6 -0.12 20.00 -1.29
N LEU A 7 0.31 20.47 -2.47
CA LEU A 7 0.01 19.80 -3.75
C LEU A 7 0.59 18.38 -3.80
N PHE A 8 1.83 18.21 -3.29
CA PHE A 8 2.44 16.88 -3.18
C PHE A 8 1.64 15.95 -2.25
N LEU A 9 1.21 16.43 -1.08
CA LEU A 9 0.37 15.64 -0.17
C LEU A 9 -0.96 15.24 -0.82
N ILE A 10 -1.59 16.16 -1.56
CA ILE A 10 -2.80 15.84 -2.33
C ILE A 10 -2.48 14.76 -3.37
N ALA A 11 -1.41 14.89 -4.15
CA ALA A 11 -1.03 13.87 -5.14
C ALA A 11 -0.71 12.51 -4.53
N VAL A 12 -0.14 12.47 -3.30
CA VAL A 12 0.19 11.24 -2.57
C VAL A 12 -1.05 10.54 -2.03
N PHE A 13 -1.97 11.28 -1.40
CA PHE A 13 -3.12 10.71 -0.72
C PHE A 13 -4.39 10.64 -1.58
N PHE A 14 -4.38 11.23 -2.78
CA PHE A 14 -5.43 11.13 -3.78
C PHE A 14 -4.88 10.63 -5.14
N PRO A 15 -4.18 9.50 -5.18
CA PRO A 15 -3.42 9.05 -6.35
C PRO A 15 -4.31 8.62 -7.53
N TYR A 16 -5.62 8.47 -7.32
CA TYR A 16 -6.57 7.99 -8.33
C TYR A 16 -7.36 9.12 -9.00
N ILE A 17 -7.15 10.38 -8.56
CA ILE A 17 -7.85 11.54 -9.13
C ILE A 17 -7.12 12.00 -10.39
N LYS A 18 -7.89 12.23 -11.44
CA LYS A 18 -7.42 12.72 -12.73
C LYS A 18 -7.46 14.25 -12.75
N PHE A 19 -6.34 14.91 -12.43
CA PHE A 19 -6.25 16.37 -12.51
C PHE A 19 -6.09 16.87 -13.95
N PHE A 20 -5.42 16.11 -14.82
CA PHE A 20 -5.23 16.42 -16.22
C PHE A 20 -5.58 15.21 -17.09
N ASN A 21 -6.03 15.45 -18.33
CA ASN A 21 -6.42 14.40 -19.25
C ASN A 21 -5.19 13.77 -19.95
N ILE A 22 -4.21 13.33 -19.17
CA ILE A 22 -3.05 12.63 -19.71
C ILE A 22 -3.43 11.14 -19.74
N GLY A 23 -3.51 10.57 -20.93
CA GLY A 23 -3.87 9.18 -21.15
C GLY A 23 -2.76 8.24 -20.61
N THR A 24 -2.76 7.99 -19.31
CA THR A 24 -1.89 6.99 -18.72
C THR A 24 -2.68 5.72 -18.46
N ASN A 25 -2.16 4.58 -18.92
CA ASN A 25 -2.71 3.25 -18.63
C ASN A 25 -2.31 2.73 -17.25
N THR A 26 -1.96 3.64 -16.30
CA THR A 26 -1.56 3.28 -14.94
C THR A 26 -2.73 3.44 -13.97
N ASP A 27 -2.75 2.62 -12.91
CA ASP A 27 -3.79 2.69 -11.85
C ASP A 27 -3.67 3.93 -10.98
N THR A 28 -2.49 4.52 -10.88
CA THR A 28 -2.18 5.71 -10.08
C THR A 28 -1.56 6.80 -10.95
N GLN A 29 -1.82 8.06 -10.62
CA GLN A 29 -1.22 9.20 -11.30
C GLN A 29 0.25 9.39 -10.90
N PHE A 30 1.06 9.88 -11.82
CA PHE A 30 2.48 10.13 -11.61
C PHE A 30 2.80 11.51 -10.99
N TYR A 31 1.78 12.31 -10.67
CA TYR A 31 1.96 13.66 -10.10
C TYR A 31 2.78 13.68 -8.82
N SER A 32 2.65 12.65 -7.97
CA SER A 32 3.44 12.52 -6.75
C SER A 32 4.94 12.43 -7.03
N ILE A 33 5.36 11.79 -8.13
CA ILE A 33 6.77 11.70 -8.55
C ILE A 33 7.25 13.07 -9.04
N ILE A 34 6.50 13.71 -9.93
CA ILE A 34 6.89 15.02 -10.51
C ILE A 34 7.01 16.06 -9.39
N LEU A 35 5.97 16.20 -8.57
CA LEU A 35 5.98 17.15 -7.46
C LEU A 35 7.07 16.81 -6.43
N GLY A 36 7.29 15.51 -6.19
CA GLY A 36 8.37 15.03 -5.35
C GLY A 36 9.74 15.43 -5.86
N LEU A 37 10.02 15.25 -7.16
CA LEU A 37 11.26 15.69 -7.80
C LEU A 37 11.46 17.20 -7.66
N ILE A 38 10.45 18.01 -7.94
CA ILE A 38 10.54 19.47 -7.81
C ILE A 38 10.86 19.86 -6.36
N ILE A 39 10.21 19.22 -5.36
CA ILE A 39 10.50 19.46 -3.93
C ILE A 39 11.96 19.13 -3.62
N ILE A 40 12.47 18.02 -4.09
CA ILE A 40 13.85 17.57 -3.87
C ILE A 40 14.83 18.57 -4.49
N ILE A 41 14.63 18.96 -5.75
CA ILE A 41 15.50 19.91 -6.47
C ILE A 41 15.56 21.25 -5.72
N ILE A 42 14.39 21.83 -5.38
CA ILE A 42 14.33 23.10 -4.65
C ILE A 42 15.02 22.99 -3.27
N TYR A 43 14.81 21.84 -2.58
CA TYR A 43 15.45 21.62 -1.28
C TYR A 43 16.97 21.55 -1.39
N LEU A 44 17.49 20.82 -2.37
CA LEU A 44 18.93 20.65 -2.58
C LEU A 44 19.60 21.97 -2.95
N ILE A 45 18.99 22.77 -3.82
CA ILE A 45 19.50 24.09 -4.18
C ILE A 45 19.57 25.01 -2.94
N ASN A 46 18.49 25.08 -2.15
CA ASN A 46 18.42 25.96 -0.98
C ASN A 46 19.30 25.52 0.19
N ARG A 47 19.64 24.23 0.29
CA ARG A 47 20.43 23.63 1.38
C ARG A 47 21.86 23.26 0.94
N LYS A 48 22.36 23.82 -0.15
CA LYS A 48 23.72 23.57 -0.68
C LYS A 48 24.03 22.08 -0.82
N PHE A 49 23.09 21.32 -1.38
CA PHE A 49 23.23 19.87 -1.65
C PHE A 49 23.44 18.97 -0.41
N ILE A 50 23.00 19.39 0.77
CA ILE A 50 23.07 18.52 1.95
C ILE A 50 22.02 17.41 1.85
N ILE A 51 22.48 16.18 1.65
CA ILE A 51 21.63 14.97 1.54
C ILE A 51 21.91 14.04 2.73
N ASN A 52 20.85 13.47 3.29
CA ASN A 52 20.99 12.45 4.33
C ASN A 52 21.59 11.16 3.76
N LYS A 53 22.65 10.62 4.41
CA LYS A 53 23.36 9.39 4.00
C LYS A 53 22.43 8.20 3.72
N LYS A 54 21.36 8.05 4.49
CA LYS A 54 20.40 6.93 4.29
C LYS A 54 19.65 7.02 2.97
N TYR A 55 19.29 8.25 2.54
CA TYR A 55 18.65 8.43 1.24
C TYR A 55 19.60 8.12 0.10
N VAL A 56 20.86 8.51 0.22
CA VAL A 56 21.88 8.14 -0.76
C VAL A 56 21.96 6.62 -0.85
N GLN A 57 22.04 5.93 0.29
CA GLN A 57 22.11 4.47 0.32
C GLN A 57 20.90 3.79 -0.35
N ILE A 58 19.67 4.24 -0.02
CA ILE A 58 18.46 3.69 -0.63
C ILE A 58 18.44 3.98 -2.13
N SER A 59 18.71 5.22 -2.53
CA SER A 59 18.67 5.64 -3.93
C SER A 59 19.70 4.87 -4.76
N THR A 60 20.94 4.73 -4.26
CA THR A 60 21.99 3.95 -4.92
C THR A 60 21.59 2.49 -5.03
N TYR A 61 21.01 1.93 -3.97
CA TYR A 61 20.54 0.55 -3.99
C TYR A 61 19.40 0.34 -5.00
N MET A 62 18.41 1.23 -5.04
CA MET A 62 17.31 1.15 -5.99
C MET A 62 17.79 1.33 -7.43
N PHE A 63 18.77 2.21 -7.66
CA PHE A 63 19.38 2.38 -8.97
C PHE A 63 20.10 1.11 -9.41
N PHE A 64 20.83 0.47 -8.51
CA PHE A 64 21.43 -0.85 -8.77
C PHE A 64 20.36 -1.90 -9.13
N VAL A 65 19.26 -1.97 -8.39
CA VAL A 65 18.14 -2.88 -8.67
C VAL A 65 17.55 -2.64 -10.08
N ILE A 66 17.38 -1.38 -10.48
CA ILE A 66 16.89 -1.04 -11.83
C ILE A 66 17.85 -1.54 -12.90
N ILE A 67 19.16 -1.40 -12.69
CA ILE A 67 20.18 -1.92 -13.62
C ILE A 67 20.11 -3.45 -13.71
N VAL A 68 19.94 -4.14 -12.58
CA VAL A 68 19.78 -5.59 -12.56
C VAL A 68 18.56 -6.02 -13.37
N CYS A 69 17.40 -5.38 -13.17
CA CYS A 69 16.21 -5.66 -13.96
C CYS A 69 16.43 -5.44 -15.46
N LEU A 70 17.11 -4.34 -15.83
CA LEU A 70 17.44 -4.04 -17.23
C LEU A 70 18.31 -5.16 -17.87
N ILE A 71 19.35 -5.59 -17.16
CA ILE A 71 20.25 -6.65 -17.65
C ILE A 71 19.47 -7.96 -17.83
N VAL A 72 18.58 -8.29 -16.90
CA VAL A 72 17.77 -9.50 -16.96
C VAL A 72 16.79 -9.45 -18.13
N ASP A 73 16.06 -8.35 -18.31
CA ASP A 73 15.09 -8.19 -19.40
C ASP A 73 15.78 -8.23 -20.78
N ILE A 74 16.99 -7.67 -20.92
CA ILE A 74 17.81 -7.77 -22.14
C ILE A 74 18.25 -9.23 -22.38
N LYS A 75 18.71 -9.92 -21.33
CA LYS A 75 19.16 -11.31 -21.43
C LYS A 75 18.04 -12.25 -21.93
N TYR A 76 16.80 -12.00 -21.54
CA TYR A 76 15.65 -12.79 -21.98
C TYR A 76 15.08 -12.35 -23.34
N ASN A 77 15.68 -11.36 -24.02
CA ASN A 77 15.19 -10.81 -25.30
C ASN A 77 13.74 -10.30 -25.26
N ILE A 78 13.30 -9.80 -24.11
CA ILE A 78 11.95 -9.25 -23.90
C ILE A 78 11.97 -7.73 -23.70
N PHE A 79 13.12 -7.09 -23.88
CA PHE A 79 13.28 -5.68 -23.60
C PHE A 79 12.53 -4.81 -24.61
N ASP A 80 11.59 -4.01 -24.08
CA ASP A 80 10.96 -2.86 -24.74
C ASP A 80 11.10 -1.65 -23.84
N ILE A 81 11.54 -0.52 -24.36
CA ILE A 81 11.83 0.68 -23.56
C ILE A 81 10.59 1.27 -22.90
N GLY A 82 9.45 1.25 -23.58
CA GLY A 82 8.19 1.80 -23.06
C GLY A 82 7.64 0.98 -21.90
N ASP A 83 7.63 -0.33 -22.08
CA ASP A 83 7.18 -1.27 -21.05
C ASP A 83 8.17 -1.34 -19.88
N PHE A 84 9.49 -1.25 -20.15
CA PHE A 84 10.50 -1.19 -19.11
C PHE A 84 10.35 0.06 -18.21
N VAL A 85 10.20 1.25 -18.81
CA VAL A 85 9.96 2.48 -18.05
C VAL A 85 8.70 2.36 -17.19
N ARG A 86 7.66 1.74 -17.72
CA ARG A 86 6.44 1.43 -16.96
C ARG A 86 6.69 0.38 -15.87
N GLY A 87 7.53 -0.62 -16.12
CA GLY A 87 7.96 -1.65 -15.18
C GLY A 87 8.66 -1.06 -13.96
N ILE A 88 9.69 -0.24 -14.19
CA ILE A 88 10.51 0.35 -13.14
C ILE A 88 9.83 1.50 -12.37
N TYR A 89 8.64 1.94 -12.78
CA TYR A 89 7.90 3.05 -12.15
C TYR A 89 7.82 2.90 -10.61
N GLY A 90 7.59 1.69 -10.11
CA GLY A 90 7.55 1.41 -8.67
C GLY A 90 8.88 1.69 -7.98
N TYR A 91 9.99 1.27 -8.57
CA TYR A 91 11.35 1.45 -8.03
C TYR A 91 11.79 2.91 -8.06
N VAL A 92 11.47 3.63 -9.14
CA VAL A 92 11.68 5.09 -9.23
C VAL A 92 10.86 5.84 -8.17
N SER A 93 9.64 5.39 -7.93
CA SER A 93 8.78 5.95 -6.88
C SER A 93 9.40 5.80 -5.49
N ILE A 94 10.07 4.66 -5.21
CA ILE A 94 10.78 4.40 -3.94
C ILE A 94 11.96 5.37 -3.75
N ILE A 95 12.60 5.80 -4.82
CA ILE A 95 13.70 6.79 -4.74
C ILE A 95 13.14 8.18 -4.40
N ILE A 96 12.06 8.59 -5.05
CA ILE A 96 11.61 9.99 -5.05
C ILE A 96 10.65 10.27 -3.90
N ILE A 97 9.57 9.49 -3.77
CA ILE A 97 8.47 9.82 -2.85
C ILE A 97 8.91 9.82 -1.38
N PRO A 98 9.66 8.83 -0.86
CA PRO A 98 10.10 8.85 0.54
C PRO A 98 10.99 10.05 0.87
N PHE A 99 11.86 10.48 -0.06
CA PHE A 99 12.71 11.63 0.17
C PHE A 99 11.92 12.95 0.16
N ALA A 100 11.02 13.12 -0.82
CA ALA A 100 10.12 14.27 -0.85
C ALA A 100 9.22 14.32 0.40
N SER A 101 8.77 13.17 0.88
CA SER A 101 7.98 13.05 2.12
C SER A 101 8.77 13.48 3.35
N PHE A 102 10.01 13.01 3.49
CA PHE A 102 10.92 13.46 4.56
C PHE A 102 11.09 14.98 4.58
N ILE A 103 11.36 15.59 3.41
CA ILE A 103 11.50 17.03 3.27
C ILE A 103 10.21 17.75 3.67
N SER A 104 9.08 17.25 3.18
CA SER A 104 7.75 17.81 3.43
C SER A 104 7.41 17.82 4.92
N ILE A 105 7.68 16.71 5.62
CA ILE A 105 7.42 16.57 7.05
C ILE A 105 8.32 17.49 7.87
N LYS A 106 9.60 17.63 7.47
CA LYS A 106 10.55 18.53 8.11
C LYS A 106 10.09 20.00 8.06
N ILE A 107 9.43 20.39 6.98
CA ILE A 107 8.93 21.76 6.78
C ILE A 107 7.58 22.00 7.47
N LEU A 108 6.66 21.03 7.37
CA LEU A 108 5.28 21.20 7.87
C LEU A 108 5.12 21.03 9.38
N MET A 109 6.03 20.34 10.05
CA MET A 109 5.90 19.91 11.45
C MET A 109 4.76 18.88 11.67
N HIS A 110 4.88 18.06 12.71
CA HIS A 110 3.94 16.96 12.98
C HIS A 110 2.48 17.41 13.20
N SER A 111 2.26 18.53 13.91
CA SER A 111 0.92 19.00 14.25
C SER A 111 0.10 19.42 13.02
N LYS A 112 0.75 20.06 12.05
CA LYS A 112 0.11 20.46 10.80
C LYS A 112 -0.19 19.23 9.93
N LEU A 113 0.77 18.30 9.84
CA LEU A 113 0.56 17.04 9.10
C LEU A 113 -0.60 16.24 9.69
N GLU A 114 -0.69 16.12 11.03
CA GLU A 114 -1.80 15.41 11.69
C GLU A 114 -3.16 16.01 11.31
N LYS A 115 -3.29 17.33 11.31
CA LYS A 115 -4.53 18.02 10.90
C LYS A 115 -4.89 17.73 9.44
N ILE A 116 -3.91 17.82 8.52
CA ILE A 116 -4.10 17.55 7.10
C ILE A 116 -4.58 16.11 6.88
N LEU A 117 -3.93 15.15 7.50
CA LEU A 117 -4.29 13.73 7.36
C LEU A 117 -5.70 13.44 7.90
N LYS A 118 -6.12 14.09 8.98
CA LYS A 118 -7.50 14.00 9.49
C LYS A 118 -8.51 14.57 8.51
N ILE A 119 -8.19 15.69 7.86
CA ILE A 119 -9.02 16.27 6.81
C ILE A 119 -9.11 15.30 5.62
N PHE A 120 -7.98 14.75 5.16
CA PHE A 120 -7.97 13.80 4.06
C PHE A 120 -8.77 12.53 4.39
N TYR A 121 -8.63 12.01 5.61
CA TYR A 121 -9.46 10.90 6.09
C TYR A 121 -10.95 11.24 6.02
N GLY A 122 -11.33 12.44 6.49
CA GLY A 122 -12.71 12.94 6.44
C GLY A 122 -13.23 13.10 5.01
N ILE A 123 -12.41 13.59 4.07
CA ILE A 123 -12.79 13.70 2.65
C ILE A 123 -13.07 12.31 2.06
N TRP A 124 -12.16 11.35 2.28
CA TRP A 124 -12.32 9.98 1.78
C TRP A 124 -13.59 9.31 2.30
N THR A 125 -13.83 9.38 3.60
CA THR A 125 -15.02 8.79 4.23
C THR A 125 -16.28 9.57 3.89
N GLY A 126 -16.25 10.90 3.88
CA GLY A 126 -17.38 11.76 3.54
C GLY A 126 -17.88 11.53 2.11
N ILE A 127 -16.97 11.46 1.13
CA ILE A 127 -17.34 11.12 -0.25
C ILE A 127 -17.90 9.69 -0.32
N GLY A 128 -17.32 8.74 0.42
CA GLY A 128 -17.86 7.39 0.52
C GLY A 128 -19.31 7.39 1.02
N VAL A 129 -19.62 8.17 2.06
CA VAL A 129 -21.00 8.32 2.57
C VAL A 129 -21.92 8.94 1.51
N LEU A 130 -21.48 9.99 0.81
CA LEU A 130 -22.27 10.59 -0.26
C LEU A 130 -22.57 9.58 -1.40
N GLN A 131 -21.64 8.68 -1.70
CA GLN A 131 -21.83 7.64 -2.71
C GLN A 131 -22.80 6.52 -2.32
N ILE A 132 -23.17 6.38 -1.05
CA ILE A 132 -24.30 5.51 -0.65
C ILE A 132 -25.60 6.03 -1.25
N PHE A 133 -25.81 7.35 -1.24
CA PHE A 133 -27.02 7.98 -1.76
C PHE A 133 -27.00 8.13 -3.30
N ASN A 134 -25.83 8.42 -3.87
CA ASN A 134 -25.67 8.51 -5.31
C ASN A 134 -24.26 8.06 -5.75
N ARG A 135 -24.17 6.83 -6.26
CA ARG A 135 -22.90 6.20 -6.67
C ARG A 135 -22.13 6.96 -7.75
N ASN A 136 -22.79 7.83 -8.50
CA ASN A 136 -22.18 8.58 -9.59
C ASN A 136 -21.41 9.83 -9.12
N ILE A 137 -21.53 10.23 -7.87
CA ILE A 137 -20.83 11.40 -7.33
C ILE A 137 -19.31 11.20 -7.46
N PHE A 138 -18.64 12.17 -8.08
CA PHE A 138 -17.19 12.20 -8.34
C PHE A 138 -16.63 11.10 -9.26
N THR A 139 -17.48 10.32 -9.96
CA THR A 139 -17.00 9.26 -10.86
C THR A 139 -16.18 9.80 -12.04
N GLY A 140 -16.51 11.00 -12.53
CA GLY A 140 -15.79 11.64 -13.62
C GLY A 140 -14.35 12.08 -13.28
N TRP A 141 -14.03 12.20 -12.00
CA TRP A 141 -12.71 12.64 -11.52
C TRP A 141 -11.70 11.51 -11.41
N ARG A 142 -12.11 10.26 -11.58
CA ARG A 142 -11.27 9.07 -11.44
C ARG A 142 -10.61 8.68 -12.75
N ILE A 143 -9.46 8.02 -12.64
CA ILE A 143 -8.73 7.47 -13.79
C ILE A 143 -9.58 6.41 -14.51
N ARG A 144 -10.18 5.49 -13.73
CA ARG A 144 -11.06 4.43 -14.26
C ARG A 144 -12.52 4.72 -13.90
N LYS A 145 -13.39 4.64 -14.90
CA LYS A 145 -14.83 4.86 -14.74
C LYS A 145 -15.62 3.56 -14.51
N VAL A 146 -15.01 2.56 -13.88
CA VAL A 146 -15.71 1.29 -13.64
C VAL A 146 -16.64 1.46 -12.44
N ILE A 147 -17.94 1.31 -12.68
CA ILE A 147 -18.98 1.27 -11.66
C ILE A 147 -19.57 -0.14 -11.71
N THR A 148 -19.39 -0.90 -10.64
CA THR A 148 -20.05 -2.20 -10.45
C THR A 148 -21.16 -2.00 -9.41
N SER A 149 -22.39 -2.37 -9.78
CA SER A 149 -23.58 -2.19 -8.93
C SER A 149 -23.55 -3.06 -7.67
N ASP A 150 -22.84 -4.17 -7.74
CA ASP A 150 -22.77 -5.26 -6.75
C ASP A 150 -21.64 -5.09 -5.71
N ARG A 151 -20.86 -4.00 -5.81
CA ARG A 151 -19.75 -3.71 -4.88
C ARG A 151 -20.08 -2.50 -4.01
N GLY A 152 -19.42 -2.39 -2.85
CA GLY A 152 -19.46 -1.21 -2.00
C GLY A 152 -18.98 0.07 -2.69
N VAL A 153 -19.04 1.19 -1.97
CA VAL A 153 -18.61 2.47 -2.51
C VAL A 153 -17.08 2.52 -2.65
N ILE A 154 -16.62 3.27 -3.62
CA ILE A 154 -15.20 3.39 -3.98
C ILE A 154 -14.59 4.73 -3.55
N SER A 155 -15.43 5.68 -3.12
CA SER A 155 -15.02 7.05 -2.83
C SER A 155 -14.26 7.66 -4.03
N LEU A 156 -13.02 8.09 -3.84
CA LEU A 156 -12.16 8.65 -4.91
C LEU A 156 -11.17 7.62 -5.48
N ALA A 157 -11.28 6.33 -5.10
CA ALA A 157 -10.44 5.25 -5.61
C ALA A 157 -11.02 4.62 -6.88
N ASN A 158 -10.21 3.79 -7.54
CA ASN A 158 -10.66 3.00 -8.69
C ASN A 158 -11.45 1.76 -8.26
N GLU A 159 -11.21 1.27 -7.04
CA GLU A 159 -11.84 0.07 -6.46
C GLU A 159 -12.07 0.25 -4.95
N PRO A 160 -13.04 -0.47 -4.34
CA PRO A 160 -13.26 -0.41 -2.89
C PRO A 160 -12.04 -0.82 -2.06
N ALA A 161 -11.24 -1.76 -2.55
CA ALA A 161 -10.01 -2.19 -1.88
C ALA A 161 -8.98 -1.05 -1.76
N TYR A 162 -8.79 -0.28 -2.82
CA TYR A 162 -7.85 0.85 -2.82
C TYR A 162 -8.32 1.99 -1.93
N PHE A 163 -9.64 2.21 -1.81
CA PHE A 163 -10.20 3.14 -0.83
C PHE A 163 -9.76 2.78 0.60
N VAL A 164 -9.94 1.52 0.99
CA VAL A 164 -9.54 1.08 2.34
C VAL A 164 -8.03 1.15 2.54
N ILE A 165 -7.21 0.80 1.53
CA ILE A 165 -5.75 0.89 1.61
C ILE A 165 -5.30 2.32 1.92
N ILE A 166 -5.88 3.33 1.28
CA ILE A 166 -5.55 4.74 1.60
C ILE A 166 -5.94 5.07 3.04
N LEU A 167 -7.13 4.67 3.51
CA LEU A 167 -7.52 4.87 4.90
C LEU A 167 -6.57 4.19 5.88
N LEU A 168 -6.11 2.97 5.57
CA LEU A 168 -5.12 2.23 6.37
C LEU A 168 -3.79 2.97 6.43
N MET A 169 -3.29 3.51 5.31
CA MET A 169 -2.04 4.28 5.29
C MET A 169 -2.16 5.57 6.11
N ILE A 170 -3.25 6.32 5.95
CA ILE A 170 -3.51 7.51 6.77
C ILE A 170 -3.58 7.14 8.26
N THR A 171 -4.31 6.08 8.60
CA THR A 171 -4.45 5.61 9.97
C THR A 171 -3.12 5.20 10.58
N LEU A 172 -2.26 4.47 9.86
CA LEU A 172 -0.92 4.10 10.30
C LEU A 172 -0.08 5.33 10.63
N ILE A 173 -0.06 6.33 9.76
CA ILE A 173 0.71 7.55 9.99
C ILE A 173 0.16 8.29 11.22
N LEU A 174 -1.15 8.41 11.36
CA LEU A 174 -1.79 9.02 12.53
C LEU A 174 -1.46 8.29 13.83
N LEU A 175 -1.39 6.95 13.83
CA LEU A 175 -0.99 6.16 14.99
C LEU A 175 0.48 6.40 15.36
N ILE A 176 1.37 6.54 14.37
CA ILE A 176 2.77 6.85 14.61
C ILE A 176 2.92 8.27 15.19
N ILE A 177 2.12 9.24 14.73
CA ILE A 177 2.14 10.61 15.25
C ILE A 177 1.73 10.63 16.73
N ASN A 178 0.57 10.06 17.06
CA ASN A 178 0.08 9.99 18.43
C ASN A 178 -0.93 8.85 18.58
N TYR A 179 -0.47 7.72 19.11
CA TYR A 179 -1.30 6.52 19.25
C TYR A 179 -2.56 6.78 20.10
N ASN A 180 -2.40 7.36 21.28
CA ASN A 180 -3.52 7.52 22.23
C ASN A 180 -4.64 8.40 21.68
N LYS A 181 -4.27 9.50 21.00
CA LYS A 181 -5.22 10.45 20.41
C LYS A 181 -5.91 9.89 19.16
N ASN A 182 -5.20 9.05 18.40
CA ASN A 182 -5.62 8.65 17.06
C ASN A 182 -6.11 7.19 16.97
N LYS A 183 -6.09 6.41 18.07
CA LYS A 183 -6.57 5.00 18.09
C LYS A 183 -8.00 4.82 17.58
N LYS A 184 -8.86 5.86 17.69
CA LYS A 184 -10.22 5.83 17.16
C LYS A 184 -10.28 5.60 15.65
N TYR A 185 -9.26 6.04 14.90
CA TYR A 185 -9.21 5.86 13.45
C TYR A 185 -9.07 4.40 13.04
N MET A 186 -8.55 3.51 13.91
CA MET A 186 -8.57 2.06 13.64
C MET A 186 -10.02 1.54 13.56
N ILE A 187 -10.85 1.92 14.55
CA ILE A 187 -12.27 1.52 14.59
C ILE A 187 -13.03 2.14 13.41
N LEU A 188 -12.80 3.42 13.14
CA LEU A 188 -13.42 4.10 12.00
C LEU A 188 -13.03 3.45 10.66
N THR A 189 -11.78 2.97 10.52
CA THR A 189 -11.34 2.27 9.31
C THR A 189 -12.01 0.90 9.17
N ILE A 190 -12.20 0.16 10.28
CA ILE A 190 -12.98 -1.09 10.29
C ILE A 190 -14.42 -0.80 9.83
N LEU A 191 -15.07 0.18 10.42
CA LEU A 191 -16.44 0.56 10.05
C LEU A 191 -16.53 0.99 8.59
N SER A 192 -15.59 1.80 8.11
CA SER A 192 -15.54 2.22 6.70
C SER A 192 -15.32 1.05 5.74
N SER A 193 -14.53 0.05 6.11
CA SER A 193 -14.29 -1.14 5.27
C SER A 193 -15.50 -2.06 5.18
N ILE A 194 -16.32 -2.13 6.25
CA ILE A 194 -17.54 -2.96 6.30
C ILE A 194 -18.71 -2.24 5.64
N VAL A 195 -19.01 -1.01 6.11
CA VAL A 195 -20.24 -0.30 5.74
C VAL A 195 -20.11 0.41 4.40
N LEU A 196 -18.96 1.05 4.14
CA LEU A 196 -18.77 1.82 2.92
C LEU A 196 -18.17 0.95 1.80
N ALA A 197 -16.97 0.45 2.00
CA ALA A 197 -16.23 -0.27 0.95
C ALA A 197 -16.79 -1.66 0.67
N GLN A 198 -17.43 -2.31 1.64
CA GLN A 198 -17.95 -3.68 1.55
C GLN A 198 -16.92 -4.63 0.89
N ASN A 199 -15.68 -4.52 1.34
CA ASN A 199 -14.55 -5.23 0.74
C ASN A 199 -13.89 -6.18 1.74
N ALA A 200 -13.95 -7.49 1.48
CA ALA A 200 -13.44 -8.52 2.38
C ALA A 200 -11.95 -8.33 2.72
N VAL A 201 -11.10 -8.01 1.73
CA VAL A 201 -9.67 -7.76 1.93
C VAL A 201 -9.45 -6.55 2.84
N GLY A 202 -10.18 -5.46 2.59
CA GLY A 202 -10.13 -4.26 3.41
C GLY A 202 -10.54 -4.53 4.85
N VAL A 203 -11.60 -5.31 5.06
CA VAL A 203 -12.07 -5.73 6.38
C VAL A 203 -11.00 -6.52 7.13
N VAL A 204 -10.44 -7.55 6.50
CA VAL A 204 -9.38 -8.38 7.09
C VAL A 204 -8.18 -7.55 7.52
N TYR A 205 -7.68 -6.66 6.65
CA TYR A 205 -6.52 -5.82 6.99
C TYR A 205 -6.83 -4.75 8.04
N SER A 206 -8.06 -4.23 8.07
CA SER A 206 -8.48 -3.28 9.13
C SER A 206 -8.53 -3.95 10.50
N ILE A 207 -9.03 -5.18 10.56
CA ILE A 207 -9.04 -6.00 11.77
C ILE A 207 -7.61 -6.38 12.18
N LEU A 208 -6.78 -6.82 11.24
CA LEU A 208 -5.38 -7.12 11.50
C LEU A 208 -4.63 -5.90 12.07
N LEU A 209 -4.89 -4.70 11.56
CA LEU A 209 -4.34 -3.46 12.11
C LEU A 209 -4.71 -3.31 13.58
N TYR A 210 -5.99 -3.45 13.90
CA TYR A 210 -6.49 -3.35 15.27
C TYR A 210 -5.85 -4.40 16.18
N ILE A 211 -5.78 -5.64 15.72
CA ILE A 211 -5.17 -6.78 16.43
C ILE A 211 -3.70 -6.50 16.71
N VAL A 212 -2.91 -6.22 15.69
CA VAL A 212 -1.44 -6.02 15.80
C VAL A 212 -1.11 -4.89 16.77
N PHE A 213 -1.85 -3.79 16.75
CA PHE A 213 -1.56 -2.66 17.63
C PHE A 213 -2.03 -2.85 19.08
N ASN A 214 -3.08 -3.62 19.32
CA ASN A 214 -3.61 -3.86 20.67
C ASN A 214 -2.96 -5.04 21.41
N ILE A 215 -2.17 -5.89 20.73
CA ILE A 215 -1.37 -6.92 21.40
C ILE A 215 -0.28 -6.24 22.24
N LYS A 216 -0.47 -6.16 23.54
CA LYS A 216 0.58 -5.69 24.48
C LYS A 216 1.38 -6.84 25.08
N ASN A 217 0.69 -7.88 25.57
CA ASN A 217 1.26 -9.13 26.07
C ASN A 217 0.23 -10.23 25.79
N ILE A 218 0.69 -11.44 25.49
CA ILE A 218 -0.18 -12.61 25.31
C ILE A 218 -0.53 -13.14 26.71
N ASN A 219 -1.47 -12.46 27.39
CA ASN A 219 -2.10 -12.98 28.59
C ASN A 219 -3.44 -13.61 28.21
N ILE A 220 -3.92 -14.57 29.02
CA ILE A 220 -5.22 -15.25 28.82
C ILE A 220 -6.35 -14.23 28.55
N LYS A 221 -6.39 -13.11 29.28
CA LYS A 221 -7.35 -12.02 29.05
C LYS A 221 -7.23 -11.36 27.67
N THR A 222 -6.04 -11.30 27.12
CA THR A 222 -5.79 -10.79 25.78
C THR A 222 -6.18 -11.83 24.73
N LEU A 223 -5.93 -13.10 24.99
CA LEU A 223 -6.35 -14.23 24.14
C LEU A 223 -7.89 -14.30 24.07
N ILE A 224 -8.58 -14.15 25.19
CA ILE A 224 -10.05 -14.09 25.23
C ILE A 224 -10.55 -12.91 24.39
N LYS A 225 -9.98 -11.72 24.50
CA LYS A 225 -10.34 -10.58 23.65
C LYS A 225 -10.04 -10.82 22.18
N PHE A 226 -8.99 -11.58 21.88
CA PHE A 226 -8.62 -11.99 20.53
C PHE A 226 -9.63 -12.94 19.89
N ILE A 227 -10.27 -13.78 20.69
CA ILE A 227 -11.31 -14.70 20.25
C ILE A 227 -12.67 -14.00 20.24
N THR A 228 -12.97 -13.21 21.27
CA THR A 228 -14.28 -12.57 21.39
C THR A 228 -14.51 -11.45 20.38
N ILE A 229 -13.49 -10.65 20.03
CA ILE A 229 -13.68 -9.56 19.04
C ILE A 229 -13.92 -10.11 17.63
N PRO A 230 -13.12 -11.03 17.08
CA PRO A 230 -13.47 -11.71 15.83
C PRO A 230 -14.79 -12.47 15.91
N PHE A 231 -15.11 -13.08 17.05
CA PHE A 231 -16.36 -13.82 17.24
C PHE A 231 -17.60 -12.90 17.23
N ILE A 232 -17.57 -11.77 17.96
CA ILE A 232 -18.62 -10.74 17.90
C ILE A 232 -18.72 -10.19 16.48
N PHE A 233 -17.58 -10.03 15.82
CA PHE A 233 -17.55 -9.58 14.44
C PHE A 233 -18.13 -10.61 13.47
N ILE A 234 -17.83 -11.90 13.65
CA ILE A 234 -18.47 -12.99 12.90
C ILE A 234 -19.98 -13.02 13.14
N ILE A 235 -20.43 -12.83 14.38
CA ILE A 235 -21.87 -12.74 14.68
C ILE A 235 -22.50 -11.52 13.99
N ALA A 236 -21.86 -10.35 14.06
CA ALA A 236 -22.35 -9.17 13.37
C ALA A 236 -22.38 -9.36 11.85
N LEU A 237 -21.41 -10.06 11.29
CA LEU A 237 -21.40 -10.45 9.89
C LEU A 237 -22.50 -11.46 9.55
N LEU A 238 -22.75 -12.46 10.40
CA LEU A 238 -23.84 -13.41 10.20
C LEU A 238 -25.20 -12.71 10.24
N ILE A 239 -25.38 -11.73 11.14
CA ILE A 239 -26.57 -10.89 11.17
C ILE A 239 -26.68 -10.06 9.88
N TYR A 240 -25.57 -9.46 9.41
CA TYR A 240 -25.53 -8.68 8.18
C TYR A 240 -25.82 -9.56 6.95
N ILE A 241 -25.28 -10.78 6.90
CA ILE A 241 -25.57 -11.79 5.86
C ILE A 241 -27.07 -12.10 5.76
N ASN A 242 -27.75 -12.17 6.89
CA ASN A 242 -29.20 -12.44 6.89
C ASN A 242 -30.04 -11.23 6.45
N ILE A 243 -29.52 -10.00 6.58
CA ILE A 243 -30.20 -8.76 6.15
C ILE A 243 -29.99 -8.48 4.66
N ASP A 244 -28.79 -8.70 4.14
CA ASP A 244 -28.41 -8.40 2.75
C ASP A 244 -27.79 -9.63 2.08
N LYS A 245 -28.66 -10.58 1.69
CA LYS A 245 -28.27 -11.86 1.09
C LYS A 245 -27.64 -11.71 -0.30
N ASP A 246 -27.94 -10.64 -1.01
CA ASP A 246 -27.54 -10.45 -2.41
C ASP A 246 -26.20 -9.73 -2.57
N SER A 247 -25.60 -9.23 -1.47
CA SER A 247 -24.32 -8.55 -1.58
C SER A 247 -23.17 -9.53 -1.80
N ARG A 248 -22.22 -9.15 -2.66
CA ARG A 248 -20.99 -9.94 -2.89
C ARG A 248 -20.22 -10.19 -1.60
N LEU A 249 -20.21 -9.24 -0.66
CA LEU A 249 -19.52 -9.37 0.62
C LEU A 249 -20.14 -10.50 1.45
N THR A 250 -21.48 -10.59 1.49
CA THR A 250 -22.18 -11.65 2.22
C THR A 250 -21.90 -13.04 1.62
N HIS A 251 -21.90 -13.15 0.30
CA HIS A 251 -21.54 -14.37 -0.42
C HIS A 251 -20.08 -14.81 -0.12
N LEU A 252 -19.11 -13.88 -0.21
CA LEU A 252 -17.72 -14.16 0.10
C LEU A 252 -17.49 -14.58 1.55
N LEU A 253 -18.22 -13.98 2.50
CA LEU A 253 -18.10 -14.31 3.92
C LEU A 253 -18.77 -15.64 4.27
N SER A 254 -19.89 -15.93 3.66
CA SER A 254 -20.55 -17.25 3.84
C SER A 254 -19.66 -18.37 3.28
N GLN A 255 -19.08 -18.19 2.11
CA GLN A 255 -18.13 -19.16 1.53
C GLN A 255 -16.85 -19.28 2.36
N LEU A 256 -16.32 -18.18 2.91
CA LEU A 256 -15.14 -18.23 3.79
C LEU A 256 -15.38 -19.09 5.04
N ILE A 257 -16.61 -19.11 5.55
CA ILE A 257 -16.99 -19.93 6.72
C ILE A 257 -17.23 -21.39 6.33
N LEU A 258 -17.90 -21.61 5.22
CA LEU A 258 -18.31 -22.96 4.79
C LEU A 258 -17.17 -23.70 4.07
N ASN A 259 -16.54 -23.08 3.10
CA ASN A 259 -15.53 -23.69 2.22
C ASN A 259 -14.43 -22.67 1.88
N PRO A 260 -13.46 -22.39 2.79
CA PRO A 260 -12.46 -21.35 2.59
C PRO A 260 -11.51 -21.60 1.39
N LEU A 261 -11.29 -22.86 1.01
CA LEU A 261 -10.47 -23.21 -0.17
C LEU A 261 -11.24 -22.96 -1.47
N ASP A 262 -12.52 -23.30 -1.51
CA ASP A 262 -13.36 -23.07 -2.68
C ASP A 262 -13.52 -21.57 -2.96
N LEU A 263 -13.47 -20.74 -1.93
CA LEU A 263 -13.53 -19.29 -2.09
C LEU A 263 -12.38 -18.74 -2.96
N ILE A 264 -11.17 -19.27 -2.78
CA ILE A 264 -10.01 -18.88 -3.61
C ILE A 264 -10.23 -19.34 -5.06
N LEU A 265 -10.91 -20.45 -5.26
CA LEU A 265 -11.18 -21.03 -6.58
C LEU A 265 -12.42 -20.44 -7.26
N THR A 266 -13.32 -19.78 -6.54
CA THR A 266 -14.58 -19.24 -7.09
C THR A 266 -14.59 -17.73 -7.28
N ASP A 267 -13.89 -16.95 -6.43
CA ASP A 267 -13.81 -15.51 -6.60
C ASP A 267 -12.60 -15.10 -7.45
N ILE A 268 -12.85 -14.58 -8.65
CA ILE A 268 -11.83 -14.14 -9.61
C ILE A 268 -10.81 -13.18 -8.98
N SER A 269 -11.26 -12.24 -8.16
CA SER A 269 -10.37 -11.23 -7.58
C SER A 269 -9.42 -11.81 -6.51
N LEU A 270 -9.89 -12.79 -5.74
CA LEU A 270 -9.06 -13.51 -4.77
C LEU A 270 -8.13 -14.49 -5.48
N ASN A 271 -8.63 -15.17 -6.51
CA ASN A 271 -7.83 -16.10 -7.31
C ASN A 271 -6.65 -15.40 -8.00
N ILE A 272 -6.88 -14.25 -8.64
CA ILE A 272 -5.80 -13.44 -9.25
C ILE A 272 -4.73 -13.08 -8.21
N ARG A 273 -5.13 -12.61 -7.05
CA ARG A 273 -4.18 -12.22 -6.00
C ARG A 273 -3.42 -13.41 -5.42
N PHE A 274 -4.11 -14.53 -5.25
CA PHE A 274 -3.49 -15.80 -4.88
C PHE A 274 -2.47 -16.22 -5.93
N ALA A 275 -2.83 -16.19 -7.22
CA ALA A 275 -1.94 -16.51 -8.32
C ALA A 275 -0.69 -15.63 -8.32
N HIS A 276 -0.84 -14.32 -8.11
CA HIS A 276 0.30 -13.38 -8.05
C HIS A 276 1.27 -13.70 -6.91
N VAL A 277 0.79 -14.15 -5.75
CA VAL A 277 1.66 -14.55 -4.64
C VAL A 277 2.26 -15.93 -4.88
N TYR A 278 1.43 -16.89 -5.29
CA TYR A 278 1.84 -18.29 -5.48
C TYR A 278 2.88 -18.41 -6.59
N ILE A 279 2.58 -17.88 -7.78
CA ILE A 279 3.49 -17.95 -8.93
C ILE A 279 4.79 -17.20 -8.63
N SER A 280 4.73 -16.00 -8.04
CA SER A 280 5.94 -15.27 -7.65
C SER A 280 6.83 -16.04 -6.68
N LEU A 281 6.24 -16.73 -5.71
CA LEU A 281 7.00 -17.55 -4.76
C LEU A 281 7.54 -18.80 -5.41
N LYS A 282 6.75 -19.48 -6.24
CA LYS A 282 7.16 -20.66 -7.00
C LYS A 282 8.37 -20.35 -7.88
N GLU A 283 8.27 -19.30 -8.71
CA GLU A 283 9.34 -18.89 -9.61
C GLU A 283 10.59 -18.40 -8.87
N PHE A 284 10.42 -17.68 -7.74
CA PHE A 284 11.53 -17.31 -6.87
C PHE A 284 12.32 -18.52 -6.37
N LEU A 285 11.61 -19.59 -5.95
CA LEU A 285 12.27 -20.80 -5.44
C LEU A 285 12.86 -21.64 -6.58
N SER A 286 12.13 -21.83 -7.67
CA SER A 286 12.56 -22.66 -8.83
C SER A 286 13.78 -22.07 -9.54
N ASN A 287 13.88 -20.74 -9.61
CA ASN A 287 15.02 -20.04 -10.24
C ASN A 287 16.15 -19.70 -9.23
N CYS A 288 16.33 -20.51 -8.19
CA CYS A 288 17.39 -20.29 -7.19
C CYS A 288 17.44 -18.87 -6.62
N MET A 289 16.28 -18.25 -6.41
CA MET A 289 16.12 -16.88 -5.90
C MET A 289 16.67 -15.78 -6.83
N MET A 290 16.98 -16.10 -8.08
CA MET A 290 17.46 -15.11 -9.05
C MET A 290 16.33 -14.19 -9.53
N PRO A 291 16.64 -12.93 -9.90
CA PRO A 291 15.66 -11.98 -10.43
C PRO A 291 15.17 -12.40 -11.82
N HIS A 292 13.88 -12.15 -12.10
CA HIS A 292 13.27 -12.36 -13.42
C HIS A 292 13.14 -11.07 -14.25
N GLY A 293 13.44 -9.89 -13.65
CA GLY A 293 13.21 -8.60 -14.30
C GLY A 293 11.76 -8.12 -14.19
N VAL A 294 11.46 -7.00 -14.82
CA VAL A 294 10.15 -6.34 -14.71
C VAL A 294 9.19 -6.64 -15.85
N LEU A 295 9.67 -7.29 -16.92
CA LEU A 295 8.91 -7.56 -18.14
C LEU A 295 8.46 -9.03 -18.29
N ALA A 296 9.13 -9.97 -17.64
CA ALA A 296 8.87 -11.41 -17.80
C ALA A 296 7.52 -11.87 -17.19
N TRP A 297 6.95 -11.12 -16.28
CA TRP A 297 5.78 -11.55 -15.50
C TRP A 297 4.59 -11.98 -16.35
N GLY A 298 4.25 -11.24 -17.40
CA GLY A 298 3.07 -11.53 -18.22
C GLY A 298 3.16 -12.90 -18.89
N ILE A 299 4.35 -13.29 -19.34
CA ILE A 299 4.63 -14.56 -20.01
C ILE A 299 4.55 -15.71 -18.99
N GLU A 300 5.24 -15.56 -17.87
CA GLU A 300 5.28 -16.59 -16.83
C GLU A 300 3.91 -16.82 -16.18
N TYR A 301 3.17 -15.75 -15.96
CA TYR A 301 1.82 -15.83 -15.44
C TYR A 301 0.90 -16.63 -16.40
N TYR A 302 0.95 -16.28 -17.70
CA TYR A 302 0.19 -17.00 -18.73
C TYR A 302 0.54 -18.50 -18.77
N ASN A 303 1.82 -18.86 -18.79
CA ASN A 303 2.28 -20.23 -18.81
C ASN A 303 1.82 -21.03 -17.58
N ASN A 304 1.89 -20.41 -16.38
CA ASN A 304 1.46 -21.04 -15.14
C ASN A 304 -0.06 -21.22 -15.09
N VAL A 305 -0.85 -20.27 -15.61
CA VAL A 305 -2.33 -20.39 -15.66
C VAL A 305 -2.76 -21.52 -16.60
N ILE A 306 -2.17 -21.62 -17.80
CA ILE A 306 -2.49 -22.69 -18.74
C ILE A 306 -2.10 -24.08 -18.20
N SER A 307 -0.94 -24.18 -17.56
CA SER A 307 -0.45 -25.45 -17.02
C SER A 307 -1.20 -25.93 -15.78
N ASN A 308 -1.97 -25.05 -15.11
CA ASN A 308 -2.73 -25.37 -13.88
C ASN A 308 -4.17 -24.84 -13.93
N PRO A 309 -5.01 -25.32 -14.87
CA PRO A 309 -6.36 -24.77 -15.08
C PRO A 309 -7.32 -25.05 -13.92
N THR A 310 -6.99 -25.98 -13.04
CA THR A 310 -7.77 -26.29 -11.84
C THR A 310 -7.53 -25.31 -10.68
N LEU A 311 -6.39 -24.62 -10.67
CA LEU A 311 -6.00 -23.66 -9.64
C LEU A 311 -6.34 -22.22 -10.02
N PHE A 312 -6.39 -21.91 -11.30
CA PHE A 312 -6.54 -20.54 -11.80
C PHE A 312 -7.76 -20.41 -12.69
N ILE A 313 -8.67 -19.53 -12.29
CA ILE A 313 -10.00 -19.35 -12.94
C ILE A 313 -9.96 -18.30 -14.04
N GLU A 314 -8.88 -17.52 -14.15
CA GLU A 314 -8.93 -16.34 -14.97
C GLU A 314 -9.12 -16.63 -16.46
N PRO A 315 -10.03 -15.94 -17.14
CA PRO A 315 -10.23 -16.15 -18.56
C PRO A 315 -8.98 -15.80 -19.34
N ILE A 316 -8.43 -16.78 -20.03
CA ILE A 316 -7.19 -16.75 -20.81
C ILE A 316 -7.09 -15.55 -21.77
N TYR A 317 -8.21 -15.02 -22.28
CA TYR A 317 -8.24 -13.87 -23.17
C TYR A 317 -7.72 -12.56 -22.56
N ARG A 318 -7.69 -12.43 -21.21
CA ARG A 318 -7.13 -11.24 -20.54
C ARG A 318 -5.60 -11.23 -20.51
N PHE A 319 -4.96 -12.36 -20.79
CA PHE A 319 -3.51 -12.56 -20.66
C PHE A 319 -2.73 -12.37 -21.94
N GLN A 320 -3.40 -12.32 -23.09
CA GLN A 320 -2.73 -12.11 -24.36
C GLN A 320 -2.02 -10.74 -24.48
N ASN A 321 -2.28 -9.84 -23.54
CA ASN A 321 -1.56 -8.57 -23.45
C ASN A 321 -0.47 -8.66 -22.38
N VAL A 322 0.75 -8.67 -22.80
CA VAL A 322 2.02 -8.79 -22.06
C VAL A 322 2.26 -7.75 -20.94
N THR A 323 1.32 -6.82 -20.75
CA THR A 323 1.46 -5.67 -19.84
C THR A 323 0.95 -5.91 -18.41
N ASN A 324 0.66 -7.15 -18.03
CA ASN A 324 0.22 -7.45 -16.67
C ASN A 324 1.33 -7.23 -15.67
N LYS A 325 1.01 -6.51 -14.58
CA LYS A 325 1.94 -6.28 -13.46
C LYS A 325 1.50 -7.04 -12.23
N ILE A 326 2.48 -7.43 -11.42
CA ILE A 326 2.24 -8.03 -10.13
C ILE A 326 1.54 -7.01 -9.23
N VAL A 327 0.33 -7.33 -8.76
CA VAL A 327 -0.47 -6.40 -7.94
C VAL A 327 -0.06 -6.40 -6.47
N THR A 328 0.75 -7.35 -6.02
CA THR A 328 1.19 -7.50 -4.64
C THR A 328 2.63 -7.03 -4.47
N MET A 329 2.92 -6.29 -3.41
CA MET A 329 4.28 -5.78 -3.14
C MET A 329 5.29 -6.92 -2.95
N ASN A 330 4.94 -7.91 -2.11
CA ASN A 330 5.86 -9.00 -1.82
C ASN A 330 6.05 -9.90 -3.04
N GLY A 331 5.00 -10.13 -3.83
CA GLY A 331 5.13 -10.87 -5.09
C GLY A 331 6.06 -10.17 -6.07
N ALA A 332 5.87 -8.86 -6.27
CA ALA A 332 6.74 -8.07 -7.14
C ALA A 332 8.20 -8.11 -6.69
N LEU A 333 8.47 -7.90 -5.39
CA LEU A 333 9.83 -7.94 -4.88
C LEU A 333 10.47 -9.32 -5.03
N LEU A 334 9.77 -10.40 -4.73
CA LEU A 334 10.32 -11.76 -4.85
C LEU A 334 10.57 -12.14 -6.30
N TYR A 335 9.65 -11.84 -7.19
CA TYR A 335 9.76 -12.21 -8.60
C TYR A 335 10.75 -11.31 -9.37
N GLU A 336 10.48 -9.98 -9.35
CA GLU A 336 11.21 -9.04 -10.22
C GLU A 336 12.69 -8.91 -9.84
N ILE A 337 12.99 -8.84 -8.52
CA ILE A 337 14.33 -8.59 -8.02
C ILE A 337 14.95 -9.75 -7.22
N GLY A 338 14.20 -10.80 -6.96
CA GLY A 338 14.69 -12.03 -6.37
C GLY A 338 15.39 -11.81 -5.02
N ILE A 339 16.59 -12.37 -4.85
CA ILE A 339 17.40 -12.26 -3.62
C ILE A 339 17.70 -10.81 -3.22
N PHE A 340 17.69 -9.88 -4.18
CA PHE A 340 17.86 -8.45 -3.90
C PHE A 340 16.65 -7.82 -3.17
N ALA A 341 15.54 -8.54 -2.95
CA ALA A 341 14.49 -8.09 -2.05
C ALA A 341 14.91 -8.11 -0.57
N ILE A 342 15.83 -9.01 -0.19
CA ILE A 342 16.23 -9.20 1.22
C ILE A 342 16.81 -7.92 1.84
N PRO A 343 17.76 -7.19 1.23
CA PRO A 343 18.23 -5.93 1.77
C PRO A 343 17.15 -4.88 1.96
N MET A 344 16.12 -4.83 1.09
CA MET A 344 14.98 -3.93 1.27
C MET A 344 14.17 -4.26 2.53
N TYR A 345 13.84 -5.53 2.73
CA TYR A 345 13.13 -5.97 3.93
C TYR A 345 13.95 -5.72 5.21
N LEU A 346 15.25 -5.98 5.18
CA LEU A 346 16.15 -5.70 6.30
C LEU A 346 16.25 -4.21 6.58
N PHE A 347 16.32 -3.39 5.53
CA PHE A 347 16.34 -1.93 5.67
C PHE A 347 15.03 -1.44 6.31
N LEU A 348 13.88 -1.87 5.81
CA LEU A 348 12.57 -1.50 6.35
C LEU A 348 12.41 -1.96 7.81
N TYR A 349 12.85 -3.19 8.13
CA TYR A 349 12.85 -3.69 9.50
C TYR A 349 13.71 -2.84 10.42
N LYS A 350 14.96 -2.54 10.03
CA LYS A 350 15.88 -1.70 10.80
C LYS A 350 15.35 -0.27 10.97
N ALA A 351 14.68 0.26 9.95
CA ALA A 351 14.02 1.54 10.01
C ALA A 351 12.85 1.53 11.00
N CYS A 352 11.94 0.60 10.84
CA CYS A 352 10.78 0.45 11.73
C CYS A 352 11.20 0.22 13.20
N LYS A 353 12.21 -0.61 13.48
CA LYS A 353 12.65 -0.92 14.86
C LYS A 353 12.99 0.33 15.69
N LYS A 354 13.30 1.45 15.03
CA LYS A 354 13.72 2.70 15.72
C LYS A 354 12.55 3.60 16.13
N ILE A 355 11.33 3.28 15.74
CA ILE A 355 10.13 4.05 16.08
C ILE A 355 9.25 3.30 17.08
N GLN A 356 8.38 4.04 17.77
CA GLN A 356 7.40 3.43 18.66
C GLN A 356 6.48 2.47 17.88
N PHE A 357 6.21 1.30 18.42
CA PHE A 357 5.48 0.21 17.76
C PHE A 357 6.13 -0.32 16.47
N GLY A 358 7.38 0.00 16.18
CA GLY A 358 8.02 -0.27 14.90
C GLY A 358 7.99 -1.72 14.44
N LYS A 359 8.20 -2.69 15.35
CA LYS A 359 8.06 -4.12 15.01
C LYS A 359 6.65 -4.46 14.52
N LYS A 360 5.62 -3.88 15.17
CA LYS A 360 4.20 -4.07 14.79
C LYS A 360 3.90 -3.46 13.43
N ILE A 361 4.43 -2.27 13.17
CA ILE A 361 4.30 -1.58 11.89
C ILE A 361 4.95 -2.41 10.78
N TYR A 362 6.16 -2.93 11.02
CA TYR A 362 6.85 -3.77 10.06
C TYR A 362 6.05 -5.04 9.71
N ILE A 363 5.60 -5.77 10.74
CA ILE A 363 4.78 -6.98 10.55
C ILE A 363 3.51 -6.64 9.76
N TYR A 364 2.85 -5.55 10.12
CA TYR A 364 1.63 -5.13 9.45
C TYR A 364 1.87 -4.77 7.97
N ILE A 365 2.92 -4.00 7.66
CA ILE A 365 3.29 -3.67 6.28
C ILE A 365 3.63 -4.93 5.49
N PHE A 366 4.37 -5.88 6.09
CA PHE A 366 4.71 -7.14 5.44
C PHE A 366 3.45 -7.95 5.09
N LEU A 367 2.51 -8.09 6.04
CA LEU A 367 1.24 -8.79 5.81
C LEU A 367 0.41 -8.08 4.74
N LEU A 368 0.31 -6.76 4.80
CA LEU A 368 -0.42 -5.97 3.80
C LEU A 368 0.20 -6.12 2.40
N GLY A 369 1.52 -6.26 2.31
CA GLY A 369 2.27 -6.49 1.07
C GLY A 369 1.99 -7.84 0.41
N ILE A 370 1.41 -8.81 1.14
CA ILE A 370 1.06 -10.12 0.56
C ILE A 370 -0.09 -9.98 -0.44
N ASN A 371 -1.11 -9.17 -0.14
CA ASN A 371 -2.33 -9.17 -0.96
C ASN A 371 -2.92 -7.78 -1.25
N GLY A 372 -2.66 -6.78 -0.40
CA GLY A 372 -3.39 -5.51 -0.46
C GLY A 372 -2.60 -4.32 -0.98
N LEU A 373 -1.28 -4.37 -0.93
CA LEU A 373 -0.39 -3.24 -1.17
C LEU A 373 0.45 -3.43 -2.42
N ASN A 374 0.44 -2.44 -3.30
CA ASN A 374 1.36 -2.36 -4.44
C ASN A 374 2.62 -1.56 -4.03
N ILE A 375 3.78 -1.95 -4.57
CA ILE A 375 5.08 -1.30 -4.32
C ILE A 375 5.09 0.18 -4.73
N SER A 376 4.33 0.54 -5.75
CA SER A 376 4.22 1.92 -6.26
C SER A 376 3.18 2.79 -5.54
N ASN A 377 2.52 2.28 -4.48
CA ASN A 377 1.48 3.05 -3.78
C ASN A 377 2.07 4.32 -3.13
N PRO A 378 1.70 5.54 -3.55
CA PRO A 378 2.33 6.76 -3.06
C PRO A 378 2.12 7.00 -1.56
N ALA A 379 0.96 6.63 -1.00
CA ALA A 379 0.69 6.79 0.43
C ALA A 379 1.55 5.84 1.29
N PHE A 380 1.83 4.64 0.80
CA PHE A 380 2.78 3.72 1.42
C PHE A 380 4.22 4.27 1.38
N LEU A 381 4.63 4.79 0.23
CA LEU A 381 5.97 5.38 0.08
C LEU A 381 6.14 6.64 0.95
N PHE A 382 5.06 7.41 1.13
CA PHE A 382 5.04 8.51 2.10
C PHE A 382 5.24 8.01 3.54
N LEU A 383 4.59 6.90 3.93
CA LEU A 383 4.81 6.27 5.23
C LEU A 383 6.27 5.86 5.44
N ILE A 384 6.94 5.31 4.42
CA ILE A 384 8.39 5.02 4.49
C ILE A 384 9.19 6.30 4.75
N GLY A 385 8.93 7.38 4.03
CA GLY A 385 9.58 8.66 4.25
C GLY A 385 9.33 9.24 5.65
N TYR A 386 8.13 9.03 6.18
CA TYR A 386 7.76 9.41 7.54
C TYR A 386 8.54 8.61 8.60
N ILE A 387 8.69 7.30 8.42
CA ILE A 387 9.50 6.44 9.29
C ILE A 387 10.97 6.89 9.30
N LEU A 388 11.51 7.22 8.14
CA LEU A 388 12.89 7.70 8.00
C LEU A 388 13.13 9.05 8.68
N PHE A 389 12.13 9.92 8.66
CA PHE A 389 12.17 11.20 9.37
C PHE A 389 12.32 11.03 10.89
N PHE A 390 11.58 10.10 11.49
CA PHE A 390 11.72 9.82 12.93
C PHE A 390 13.10 9.31 13.32
N ILE A 391 13.73 8.55 12.44
CA ILE A 391 15.09 8.04 12.69
C ILE A 391 16.09 9.18 12.74
N ASP A 392 15.94 10.19 11.86
CA ASP A 392 16.85 11.33 11.79
C ASP A 392 16.78 12.19 13.03
N ILE A 393 15.58 12.47 13.53
CA ILE A 393 15.37 13.23 14.77
C ILE A 393 15.98 12.51 15.98
N ASN A 394 15.81 11.19 16.09
CA ASN A 394 16.32 10.42 17.22
C ASN A 394 17.84 10.32 17.24
N ILE A 395 18.49 10.34 16.07
CA ILE A 395 19.97 10.37 15.98
C ILE A 395 20.49 11.74 16.38
N GLY A 396 19.85 12.84 15.93
CA GLY A 396 20.23 14.19 16.32
C GLY A 396 20.13 14.45 17.83
N ARG A 397 19.21 13.76 18.51
CA ARG A 397 19.06 13.85 19.97
C ARG A 397 20.12 13.09 20.78
N ASN A 398 20.60 11.96 20.27
CA ASN A 398 21.62 11.15 20.95
C ASN A 398 23.05 11.63 20.70
N GLY A 399 23.27 12.49 19.71
CA GLY A 399 24.57 13.09 19.39
C GLY A 399 24.80 14.52 19.90
N GLY A 400 23.78 15.19 20.43
CA GLY A 400 23.84 16.56 20.97
C GLY A 400 23.64 16.56 22.48
N ASN A 401 24.48 17.31 23.19
CA ASN A 401 24.49 17.53 24.64
C ASN A 401 23.08 17.65 25.26
N THR A 402 22.98 17.14 26.47
CA THR A 402 21.79 16.88 27.29
C THR A 402 20.88 18.08 27.66
N ASN A 403 21.06 19.27 27.09
CA ASN A 403 20.32 20.47 27.47
C ASN A 403 19.04 20.81 26.65
N ASP A 404 18.76 20.13 25.54
CA ASP A 404 17.58 20.43 24.70
C ASP A 404 16.38 19.47 24.91
N LYS A 405 16.19 18.94 26.11
CA LYS A 405 15.14 17.94 26.41
C LYS A 405 13.70 18.50 26.47
N LYS A 406 13.42 19.75 26.12
CA LYS A 406 12.10 20.37 26.46
C LYS A 406 11.13 20.70 25.29
N VAL A 407 11.35 20.32 24.05
CA VAL A 407 10.55 20.93 22.94
C VAL A 407 9.68 19.96 22.10
N ILE A 408 9.50 18.68 22.39
CA ILE A 408 8.69 17.79 21.49
C ILE A 408 7.57 17.01 22.20
N TYR A 409 6.96 17.51 23.24
CA TYR A 409 5.67 17.01 23.72
C TYR A 409 4.72 18.21 23.92
N MET A 410 4.18 18.75 22.83
CA MET A 410 2.93 19.49 22.75
C MET A 410 2.23 19.14 21.45
#